data_8034859339d304baa399307e1fb7acbe
#
_entry.id   8034859339d304baa399307e1fb7acbe
#
_cell.length_a   1.000
_cell.length_b   1.000
_cell.length_c   1.000
_cell.angle_alpha   90.00
_cell.angle_beta   90.00
_cell.angle_gamma   90.00
#
_symmetry.space_group_name_H-M   'P 1'
#
loop_
_entity.id
_entity.type
_entity.pdbx_description
1 polymer ?
#
loop_
_entity_poly.entity_id
_entity_poly.type
_entity_poly.pdbx_seq_one_letter_code
_entity_poly.pdbx_strand_id
1 'polypeptide(L)'
;MEEVVITGMGCVSALGNSPELLWDGLLQGKSGIAVIDRFDVSALPIKIAAAVREFDGSEYFSSRDQSRFSKCIQYAVYSAFQALKNAGIDPKAEDPSRSGVIIGAGIGGMNTYSDNAVTLANRGPNRVSPFFIPMSITNMPAGEVSNRTGWMGPCYAVVSACATSNHSIAAAYDAIRLGRADIMLAGGTDETVNPLALAGFTNMHALSKRNDDPATASRPFDKDRDGFVMGEGSGILVLESLSHAKKRGANILARIAGVGMSADAHHMSAPREDGEGVRLAIEMALRDAGISPKEVGYVNTHGTSTPLGDVAECSALEKVFGASDSLKVNSSKCMIGHALGAAGALEAIITVKSLQNQMVHATTNVFNQDERIHLDVCANKNTSHSFKYALSDGFGFGDQNSVLLLARD
;
A
#
# COMPACT_ATOMS: atom_id res chain seq x y z
N MET A 1 11.70 -6.61 -24.25
CA MET A 1 10.42 -6.49 -23.53
C MET A 1 10.07 -5.02 -23.43
N GLU A 2 8.78 -4.69 -23.40
CA GLU A 2 8.30 -3.30 -23.29
C GLU A 2 8.68 -2.72 -21.92
N GLU A 3 9.07 -1.43 -21.88
CA GLU A 3 9.28 -0.73 -20.62
C GLU A 3 7.94 -0.26 -20.07
N VAL A 4 7.83 -0.24 -18.75
CA VAL A 4 6.59 0.13 -18.05
C VAL A 4 6.80 1.42 -17.25
N VAL A 5 5.94 2.40 -17.52
CA VAL A 5 6.00 3.71 -16.89
C VAL A 5 4.75 3.98 -16.06
N ILE A 6 4.90 4.81 -15.04
CA ILE A 6 3.80 5.32 -14.21
C ILE A 6 3.46 6.71 -14.73
N THR A 7 2.22 6.92 -15.12
CA THR A 7 1.75 8.20 -15.69
C THR A 7 0.68 8.87 -14.86
N GLY A 8 0.10 8.16 -13.88
CA GLY A 8 -0.88 8.73 -12.99
C GLY A 8 -0.95 8.01 -11.65
N MET A 9 -1.42 8.73 -10.64
CA MET A 9 -1.55 8.25 -9.27
C MET A 9 -2.81 8.79 -8.64
N GLY A 10 -3.44 7.99 -7.78
CA GLY A 10 -4.57 8.40 -6.95
C GLY A 10 -4.60 7.64 -5.65
N CYS A 11 -5.03 8.27 -4.57
CA CYS A 11 -5.09 7.61 -3.27
C CYS A 11 -6.16 8.18 -2.33
N VAL A 12 -6.49 7.35 -1.35
CA VAL A 12 -7.26 7.67 -0.14
C VAL A 12 -6.45 7.17 1.06
N SER A 13 -6.21 8.04 2.03
CA SER A 13 -5.40 7.70 3.21
C SER A 13 -5.85 8.50 4.44
N ALA A 14 -5.30 8.15 5.60
CA ALA A 14 -5.54 8.89 6.84
C ALA A 14 -4.99 10.35 6.83
N LEU A 15 -4.08 10.68 5.89
CA LEU A 15 -3.54 12.04 5.72
C LEU A 15 -4.23 12.85 4.64
N GLY A 16 -5.14 12.24 3.88
CA GLY A 16 -5.90 12.92 2.83
C GLY A 16 -6.17 12.03 1.63
N ASN A 17 -7.00 12.54 0.73
CA ASN A 17 -7.57 11.78 -0.37
C ASN A 17 -6.96 12.20 -1.72
N SER A 18 -5.68 12.53 -1.73
CA SER A 18 -4.88 12.72 -2.96
C SER A 18 -3.39 12.48 -2.70
N PRO A 19 -2.61 12.16 -3.74
CA PRO A 19 -1.15 12.03 -3.63
C PRO A 19 -0.46 13.28 -3.08
N GLU A 20 -0.98 14.46 -3.39
CA GLU A 20 -0.47 15.76 -2.91
C GLU A 20 -0.70 15.91 -1.40
N LEU A 21 -1.93 15.69 -0.93
CA LEU A 21 -2.27 15.78 0.50
C LEU A 21 -1.51 14.75 1.33
N LEU A 22 -1.38 13.52 0.82
CA LEU A 22 -0.59 12.47 1.44
C LEU A 22 0.88 12.93 1.57
N TRP A 23 1.50 13.39 0.49
CA TRP A 23 2.89 13.82 0.46
C TRP A 23 3.15 15.03 1.37
N ASP A 24 2.31 16.05 1.29
CA ASP A 24 2.40 17.24 2.13
C ASP A 24 2.26 16.92 3.61
N GLY A 25 1.34 16.03 3.95
CA GLY A 25 1.16 15.54 5.32
C GLY A 25 2.41 14.83 5.86
N LEU A 26 3.04 13.98 5.04
CA LEU A 26 4.29 13.30 5.38
C LEU A 26 5.45 14.28 5.59
N LEU A 27 5.62 15.24 4.71
CA LEU A 27 6.67 16.27 4.85
C LEU A 27 6.47 17.17 6.06
N GLN A 28 5.22 17.39 6.49
CA GLN A 28 4.89 18.14 7.70
C GLN A 28 5.01 17.30 8.98
N GLY A 29 5.30 15.99 8.88
CA GLY A 29 5.35 15.10 10.01
C GLY A 29 3.98 14.88 10.68
N LYS A 30 2.87 15.06 9.95
CA LYS A 30 1.52 14.87 10.48
C LYS A 30 1.25 13.40 10.74
N SER A 31 0.69 13.10 11.92
CA SER A 31 0.17 11.77 12.21
C SER A 31 -1.30 11.67 11.81
N GLY A 32 -1.63 10.67 10.97
CA GLY A 32 -3.00 10.27 10.70
C GLY A 32 -3.59 9.35 11.79
N ILE A 33 -2.76 8.94 12.75
CA ILE A 33 -3.14 8.04 13.85
C ILE A 33 -3.82 8.85 14.96
N ALA A 34 -5.00 8.41 15.37
CA ALA A 34 -5.73 8.99 16.48
C ALA A 34 -6.71 7.99 17.10
N VAL A 35 -7.38 8.41 18.16
CA VAL A 35 -8.47 7.62 18.76
C VAL A 35 -9.57 7.42 17.72
N ILE A 36 -10.08 6.19 17.65
CA ILE A 36 -11.19 5.81 16.74
C ILE A 36 -12.47 6.44 17.28
N ASP A 37 -13.20 7.15 16.41
CA ASP A 37 -14.41 7.90 16.72
C ASP A 37 -15.67 7.42 15.99
N ARG A 38 -15.53 6.49 15.04
CA ARG A 38 -16.65 6.01 14.19
C ARG A 38 -17.44 4.82 14.77
N PHE A 39 -16.97 4.22 15.87
CA PHE A 39 -17.68 3.20 16.65
C PHE A 39 -17.19 3.19 18.10
N ASP A 40 -17.95 2.57 19.00
CA ASP A 40 -17.59 2.46 20.40
C ASP A 40 -16.37 1.54 20.60
N VAL A 41 -15.29 2.10 21.13
CA VAL A 41 -14.04 1.39 21.46
C VAL A 41 -13.88 1.11 22.94
N SER A 42 -14.88 1.39 23.78
CA SER A 42 -14.76 1.28 25.24
C SER A 42 -14.37 -0.12 25.71
N ALA A 43 -14.91 -1.16 25.06
CA ALA A 43 -14.63 -2.55 25.34
C ALA A 43 -13.37 -3.11 24.66
N LEU A 44 -12.73 -2.33 23.77
CA LEU A 44 -11.56 -2.79 23.02
C LEU A 44 -10.26 -2.42 23.76
N PRO A 45 -9.28 -3.33 23.83
CA PRO A 45 -7.96 -3.03 24.39
C PRO A 45 -7.20 -1.97 23.59
N ILE A 46 -7.36 -1.96 22.27
CA ILE A 46 -6.76 -0.99 21.35
C ILE A 46 -7.84 -0.04 20.84
N LYS A 47 -7.57 1.25 20.95
CA LYS A 47 -8.55 2.33 20.68
C LYS A 47 -8.11 3.29 19.60
N ILE A 48 -6.97 3.01 18.95
CA ILE A 48 -6.31 3.90 18.00
C ILE A 48 -6.18 3.25 16.63
N ALA A 49 -6.27 4.07 15.59
CA ALA A 49 -6.03 3.68 14.20
C ALA A 49 -5.71 4.91 13.33
N ALA A 50 -5.11 4.67 12.18
CA ALA A 50 -5.01 5.62 11.07
C ALA A 50 -6.21 5.43 10.14
N ALA A 51 -7.37 5.88 10.59
CA ALA A 51 -8.63 5.77 9.85
C ALA A 51 -8.78 6.88 8.82
N VAL A 52 -9.42 6.58 7.69
CA VAL A 52 -9.86 7.59 6.72
C VAL A 52 -11.04 8.34 7.32
N ARG A 53 -10.88 9.63 7.63
CA ARG A 53 -11.90 10.41 8.35
C ARG A 53 -12.81 11.21 7.43
N GLU A 54 -12.23 11.95 6.49
CA GLU A 54 -12.95 12.84 5.59
C GLU A 54 -12.95 12.24 4.17
N PHE A 55 -13.91 11.37 3.89
CA PHE A 55 -14.06 10.78 2.57
C PHE A 55 -15.46 11.07 2.03
N ASP A 56 -15.51 11.81 0.93
CA ASP A 56 -16.72 12.02 0.13
C ASP A 56 -16.60 11.30 -1.21
N GLY A 57 -17.37 10.22 -1.36
CA GLY A 57 -17.47 9.46 -2.61
C GLY A 57 -18.52 9.99 -3.57
N SER A 58 -19.20 11.12 -3.30
CA SER A 58 -20.34 11.62 -4.06
C SER A 58 -20.03 11.97 -5.51
N GLU A 59 -18.77 12.26 -5.84
CA GLU A 59 -18.32 12.49 -7.22
C GLU A 59 -18.54 11.24 -8.10
N TYR A 60 -18.41 10.04 -7.52
CA TYR A 60 -18.48 8.77 -8.27
C TYR A 60 -19.66 7.88 -7.86
N PHE A 61 -20.30 8.13 -6.74
CA PHE A 61 -21.36 7.29 -6.20
C PHE A 61 -22.59 8.12 -5.82
N SER A 62 -23.76 7.76 -6.36
CA SER A 62 -25.02 8.28 -5.83
C SER A 62 -25.17 7.90 -4.34
N SER A 63 -25.99 8.63 -3.58
CA SER A 63 -26.28 8.30 -2.18
C SER A 63 -26.78 6.84 -1.99
N ARG A 64 -27.52 6.34 -2.99
CA ARG A 64 -27.99 4.96 -3.04
C ARG A 64 -26.84 3.98 -3.22
N ASP A 65 -25.87 4.30 -4.09
CA ASP A 65 -24.74 3.41 -4.36
C ASP A 65 -23.73 3.42 -3.21
N GLN A 66 -23.53 4.56 -2.53
CA GLN A 66 -22.70 4.63 -1.33
C GLN A 66 -23.17 3.64 -0.24
N SER A 67 -24.48 3.39 -0.13
CA SER A 67 -25.03 2.41 0.79
C SER A 67 -24.93 0.95 0.31
N ARG A 68 -24.60 0.74 -0.97
CA ARG A 68 -24.51 -0.58 -1.62
C ARG A 68 -23.10 -1.08 -1.83
N PHE A 69 -22.12 -0.18 -1.79
CA PHE A 69 -20.71 -0.54 -1.97
C PHE A 69 -19.95 -0.36 -0.65
N SER A 70 -19.14 -1.35 -0.27
CA SER A 70 -18.22 -1.22 0.87
C SER A 70 -17.26 -0.05 0.67
N LYS A 71 -16.73 0.50 1.75
CA LYS A 71 -15.73 1.58 1.64
C LYS A 71 -14.48 1.13 0.88
N CYS A 72 -14.11 -0.14 1.02
CA CYS A 72 -13.03 -0.76 0.25
C CYS A 72 -13.23 -0.54 -1.28
N ILE A 73 -14.43 -0.80 -1.81
CA ILE A 73 -14.76 -0.57 -3.22
C ILE A 73 -14.81 0.93 -3.56
N GLN A 74 -15.41 1.75 -2.67
CA GLN A 74 -15.51 3.19 -2.87
C GLN A 74 -14.13 3.85 -2.94
N TYR A 75 -13.20 3.48 -2.06
CA TYR A 75 -11.82 3.97 -2.05
C TYR A 75 -11.08 3.60 -3.34
N ALA A 76 -11.23 2.35 -3.80
CA ALA A 76 -10.60 1.89 -5.04
C ALA A 76 -11.09 2.66 -6.27
N VAL A 77 -12.41 2.84 -6.42
CA VAL A 77 -13.00 3.61 -7.53
C VAL A 77 -12.53 5.06 -7.49
N TYR A 78 -12.61 5.70 -6.32
CA TYR A 78 -12.16 7.08 -6.15
C TYR A 78 -10.69 7.25 -6.55
N SER A 79 -9.81 6.40 -6.02
CA SER A 79 -8.38 6.43 -6.33
C SER A 79 -8.09 6.13 -7.81
N ALA A 80 -8.84 5.21 -8.43
CA ALA A 80 -8.67 4.86 -9.84
C ALA A 80 -9.02 6.05 -10.76
N PHE A 81 -10.16 6.69 -10.54
CA PHE A 81 -10.55 7.85 -11.36
C PHE A 81 -9.67 9.07 -11.10
N GLN A 82 -9.19 9.25 -9.86
CA GLN A 82 -8.18 10.26 -9.57
C GLN A 82 -6.86 9.98 -10.31
N ALA A 83 -6.42 8.73 -10.36
CA ALA A 83 -5.22 8.33 -11.10
C ALA A 83 -5.37 8.56 -12.62
N LEU A 84 -6.52 8.23 -13.19
CA LEU A 84 -6.84 8.51 -14.60
C LEU A 84 -6.83 10.02 -14.89
N LYS A 85 -7.45 10.81 -14.03
CA LYS A 85 -7.45 12.28 -14.15
C LYS A 85 -6.04 12.85 -14.05
N ASN A 86 -5.23 12.33 -13.13
CA ASN A 86 -3.81 12.73 -12.98
C ASN A 86 -2.98 12.35 -14.21
N ALA A 87 -3.28 11.21 -14.85
CA ALA A 87 -2.65 10.76 -16.10
C ALA A 87 -3.14 11.52 -17.34
N GLY A 88 -4.23 12.29 -17.26
CA GLY A 88 -4.88 12.93 -18.42
C GLY A 88 -5.55 11.92 -19.36
N ILE A 89 -6.08 10.81 -18.82
CA ILE A 89 -6.72 9.74 -19.58
C ILE A 89 -8.23 9.81 -19.47
N ASP A 90 -8.91 9.87 -20.62
CA ASP A 90 -10.34 9.53 -20.72
C ASP A 90 -10.45 8.01 -20.96
N PRO A 91 -10.98 7.23 -20.00
CA PRO A 91 -11.04 5.77 -20.16
C PRO A 91 -11.87 5.33 -21.36
N LYS A 92 -12.78 6.18 -21.88
CA LYS A 92 -13.60 5.86 -23.05
C LYS A 92 -12.86 6.06 -24.38
N ALA A 93 -11.74 6.77 -24.36
CA ALA A 93 -10.91 7.00 -25.55
C ALA A 93 -9.88 5.88 -25.77
N GLU A 94 -9.64 5.03 -24.76
CA GLU A 94 -8.68 3.94 -24.83
C GLU A 94 -9.29 2.68 -25.48
N ASP A 95 -8.43 1.82 -26.06
CA ASP A 95 -8.85 0.50 -26.52
C ASP A 95 -9.23 -0.37 -25.29
N PRO A 96 -10.52 -0.71 -25.13
CA PRO A 96 -10.96 -1.44 -23.93
C PRO A 96 -10.35 -2.84 -23.85
N SER A 97 -9.99 -3.47 -24.98
CA SER A 97 -9.38 -4.80 -24.99
C SER A 97 -7.91 -4.79 -24.60
N ARG A 98 -7.26 -3.62 -24.66
CA ARG A 98 -5.85 -3.40 -24.33
C ARG A 98 -5.67 -2.69 -22.98
N SER A 99 -6.79 -2.37 -22.30
CA SER A 99 -6.81 -1.65 -21.02
C SER A 99 -7.36 -2.57 -19.93
N GLY A 100 -6.64 -2.69 -18.81
CA GLY A 100 -6.96 -3.66 -17.77
C GLY A 100 -6.91 -3.10 -16.34
N VAL A 101 -7.32 -3.91 -15.37
CA VAL A 101 -7.43 -3.54 -13.96
C VAL A 101 -6.95 -4.69 -13.07
N ILE A 102 -5.90 -4.47 -12.29
CA ILE A 102 -5.44 -5.41 -11.26
C ILE A 102 -5.38 -4.68 -9.93
N ILE A 103 -6.43 -4.80 -9.15
CA ILE A 103 -6.56 -4.16 -7.82
C ILE A 103 -6.88 -5.23 -6.80
N GLY A 104 -6.01 -5.37 -5.81
CA GLY A 104 -6.18 -6.34 -4.73
C GLY A 104 -6.76 -5.71 -3.46
N ALA A 105 -7.24 -6.57 -2.58
CA ALA A 105 -7.60 -6.23 -1.21
C ALA A 105 -7.11 -7.36 -0.29
N GLY A 106 -6.47 -7.01 0.82
CA GLY A 106 -5.94 -8.01 1.75
C GLY A 106 -7.05 -8.75 2.49
N ILE A 107 -8.04 -8.01 2.97
CA ILE A 107 -9.21 -8.55 3.69
C ILE A 107 -10.52 -8.25 2.96
N GLY A 108 -10.59 -7.12 2.23
CA GLY A 108 -11.78 -6.71 1.50
C GLY A 108 -12.84 -6.06 2.39
N GLY A 109 -14.12 -6.37 2.14
CA GLY A 109 -15.27 -5.75 2.81
C GLY A 109 -15.51 -6.26 4.23
N MET A 110 -14.57 -6.11 5.15
CA MET A 110 -14.62 -6.64 6.51
C MET A 110 -15.82 -6.12 7.32
N ASN A 111 -16.18 -4.84 7.18
CA ASN A 111 -17.38 -4.30 7.81
C ASN A 111 -18.63 -5.00 7.30
N THR A 112 -18.70 -5.27 6.00
CA THR A 112 -19.81 -6.00 5.38
C THR A 112 -19.97 -7.40 5.96
N TYR A 113 -18.86 -8.13 6.18
CA TYR A 113 -18.89 -9.44 6.86
C TYR A 113 -19.43 -9.35 8.28
N SER A 114 -18.84 -8.44 9.06
CA SER A 114 -19.20 -8.25 10.46
C SER A 114 -20.68 -7.90 10.63
N ASP A 115 -21.18 -6.91 9.90
CA ASP A 115 -22.57 -6.43 10.02
C ASP A 115 -23.60 -7.49 9.56
N ASN A 116 -23.30 -8.22 8.49
CA ASN A 116 -24.18 -9.26 8.01
C ASN A 116 -24.16 -10.52 8.88
N ALA A 117 -23.04 -10.86 9.51
CA ALA A 117 -22.97 -11.93 10.50
C ALA A 117 -23.83 -11.61 11.74
N VAL A 118 -23.75 -10.38 12.25
CA VAL A 118 -24.59 -9.89 13.36
C VAL A 118 -26.07 -9.87 12.95
N THR A 119 -26.36 -9.43 11.71
CA THR A 119 -27.72 -9.43 11.17
C THR A 119 -28.28 -10.83 11.07
N LEU A 120 -27.52 -11.79 10.56
CA LEU A 120 -27.91 -13.18 10.47
C LEU A 120 -28.24 -13.77 11.85
N ALA A 121 -27.36 -13.54 12.82
CA ALA A 121 -27.53 -14.04 14.19
C ALA A 121 -28.77 -13.48 14.91
N ASN A 122 -29.01 -12.16 14.76
CA ASN A 122 -30.06 -11.47 15.53
C ASN A 122 -31.41 -11.35 14.81
N ARG A 123 -31.43 -11.38 13.46
CA ARG A 123 -32.62 -11.08 12.64
C ARG A 123 -32.98 -12.15 11.62
N GLY A 124 -32.16 -13.20 11.50
CA GLY A 124 -32.37 -14.33 10.60
C GLY A 124 -31.97 -14.11 9.13
N PRO A 125 -31.97 -15.18 8.33
CA PRO A 125 -31.39 -15.19 6.97
C PRO A 125 -32.06 -14.22 6.00
N ASN A 126 -33.37 -13.97 6.13
CA ASN A 126 -34.11 -13.09 5.24
C ASN A 126 -33.78 -11.60 5.41
N ARG A 127 -32.92 -11.24 6.37
CA ARG A 127 -32.46 -9.88 6.63
C ARG A 127 -31.02 -9.63 6.22
N VAL A 128 -30.28 -10.66 5.81
CA VAL A 128 -28.94 -10.52 5.23
C VAL A 128 -29.05 -9.72 3.93
N SER A 129 -28.12 -8.80 3.70
CA SER A 129 -28.13 -7.93 2.51
C SER A 129 -28.03 -8.78 1.22
N PRO A 130 -28.85 -8.52 0.19
CA PRO A 130 -28.67 -9.15 -1.13
C PRO A 130 -27.34 -8.77 -1.80
N PHE A 131 -26.70 -7.70 -1.36
CA PHE A 131 -25.40 -7.25 -1.82
C PHE A 131 -24.23 -7.78 -0.97
N PHE A 132 -24.51 -8.63 0.04
CA PHE A 132 -23.46 -9.14 0.94
C PHE A 132 -22.27 -9.71 0.18
N ILE A 133 -22.51 -10.63 -0.75
CA ILE A 133 -21.41 -11.28 -1.50
C ILE A 133 -20.63 -10.28 -2.33
N PRO A 134 -21.24 -9.49 -3.25
CA PRO A 134 -20.46 -8.55 -4.07
C PRO A 134 -19.80 -7.42 -3.27
N MET A 135 -20.29 -7.08 -2.07
CA MET A 135 -19.64 -6.07 -1.22
C MET A 135 -18.48 -6.62 -0.40
N SER A 136 -18.38 -7.93 -0.23
CA SER A 136 -17.39 -8.54 0.68
C SER A 136 -16.20 -9.18 -0.03
N ILE A 137 -16.36 -9.70 -1.25
CA ILE A 137 -15.28 -10.43 -1.94
C ILE A 137 -14.19 -9.49 -2.48
N THR A 138 -12.94 -9.96 -2.37
CA THR A 138 -11.73 -9.15 -2.58
C THR A 138 -11.48 -8.73 -4.04
N ASN A 139 -12.11 -9.39 -5.01
CA ASN A 139 -11.98 -9.03 -6.44
C ASN A 139 -12.92 -7.92 -6.90
N MET A 140 -13.91 -7.53 -6.08
CA MET A 140 -14.91 -6.53 -6.48
C MET A 140 -14.35 -5.12 -6.67
N PRO A 141 -13.34 -4.65 -5.94
CA PRO A 141 -12.69 -3.38 -6.27
C PRO A 141 -12.21 -3.32 -7.73
N ALA A 142 -11.51 -4.37 -8.22
CA ALA A 142 -11.09 -4.45 -9.61
C ALA A 142 -12.29 -4.53 -10.58
N GLY A 143 -13.27 -5.37 -10.27
CA GLY A 143 -14.48 -5.53 -11.08
C GLY A 143 -15.29 -4.25 -11.22
N GLU A 144 -15.48 -3.49 -10.13
CA GLU A 144 -16.24 -2.24 -10.18
C GLU A 144 -15.50 -1.12 -10.92
N VAL A 145 -14.18 -1.04 -10.79
CA VAL A 145 -13.37 -0.12 -11.59
C VAL A 145 -13.44 -0.48 -13.07
N SER A 146 -13.34 -1.76 -13.43
CA SER A 146 -13.50 -2.23 -14.82
C SER A 146 -14.89 -1.89 -15.37
N ASN A 147 -15.97 -2.14 -14.60
CA ASN A 147 -17.33 -1.79 -15.00
C ASN A 147 -17.49 -0.29 -15.31
N ARG A 148 -16.90 0.58 -14.50
CA ARG A 148 -17.05 2.04 -14.64
C ARG A 148 -16.16 2.62 -15.73
N THR A 149 -14.99 2.06 -15.96
CA THR A 149 -14.08 2.48 -17.04
C THR A 149 -14.51 1.92 -18.40
N GLY A 150 -15.19 0.76 -18.40
CA GLY A 150 -15.51 0.02 -19.62
C GLY A 150 -14.30 -0.79 -20.14
N TRP A 151 -13.25 -0.94 -19.36
CA TRP A 151 -12.05 -1.67 -19.74
C TRP A 151 -12.27 -3.18 -19.65
N MET A 152 -11.91 -3.90 -20.71
CA MET A 152 -12.18 -5.34 -20.90
C MET A 152 -10.91 -6.19 -21.02
N GLY A 153 -9.73 -5.60 -20.86
CA GLY A 153 -8.47 -6.34 -20.78
C GLY A 153 -8.34 -7.15 -19.50
N PRO A 154 -7.14 -7.57 -19.10
CA PRO A 154 -6.96 -8.37 -17.88
C PRO A 154 -7.59 -7.69 -16.66
N CYS A 155 -8.54 -8.36 -15.98
CA CYS A 155 -9.23 -7.84 -14.80
C CYS A 155 -9.34 -8.93 -13.73
N TYR A 156 -8.59 -8.76 -12.64
CA TYR A 156 -8.60 -9.67 -11.49
C TYR A 156 -7.97 -9.03 -10.25
N ALA A 157 -8.05 -9.71 -9.11
CA ALA A 157 -7.38 -9.32 -7.88
C ALA A 157 -6.24 -10.28 -7.55
N VAL A 158 -5.17 -9.74 -7.00
CA VAL A 158 -4.15 -10.51 -6.27
C VAL A 158 -4.41 -10.34 -4.78
N VAL A 159 -4.20 -11.39 -3.99
CA VAL A 159 -4.35 -11.36 -2.53
C VAL A 159 -3.11 -12.00 -1.92
N SER A 160 -2.37 -11.22 -1.15
CA SER A 160 -1.15 -11.62 -0.44
C SER A 160 -0.96 -10.81 0.84
N ALA A 161 -2.05 -10.67 1.60
CA ALA A 161 -2.11 -9.91 2.84
C ALA A 161 -1.51 -8.49 2.66
N CYS A 162 -0.49 -8.12 3.48
CA CYS A 162 0.11 -6.79 3.42
C CYS A 162 0.93 -6.52 2.14
N ALA A 163 1.35 -7.56 1.40
CA ALA A 163 2.06 -7.43 0.12
C ALA A 163 1.12 -7.33 -1.11
N THR A 164 -0.20 -7.35 -0.89
CA THR A 164 -1.23 -7.40 -1.94
C THR A 164 -1.03 -6.35 -3.03
N SER A 165 -0.84 -5.08 -2.66
CA SER A 165 -0.68 -4.00 -3.64
C SER A 165 0.58 -4.13 -4.46
N ASN A 166 1.71 -4.47 -3.83
CA ASN A 166 2.98 -4.66 -4.53
C ASN A 166 2.86 -5.80 -5.56
N HIS A 167 2.27 -6.92 -5.18
CA HIS A 167 2.00 -8.03 -6.09
C HIS A 167 1.01 -7.66 -7.21
N SER A 168 -0.01 -6.84 -6.91
CA SER A 168 -0.95 -6.35 -7.93
C SER A 168 -0.26 -5.47 -8.97
N ILE A 169 0.63 -4.56 -8.51
CA ILE A 169 1.44 -3.70 -9.37
C ILE A 169 2.42 -4.55 -10.18
N ALA A 170 3.09 -5.54 -9.56
CA ALA A 170 3.99 -6.46 -10.24
C ALA A 170 3.25 -7.30 -11.32
N ALA A 171 2.05 -7.79 -11.03
CA ALA A 171 1.25 -8.54 -12.01
C ALA A 171 0.80 -7.67 -13.19
N ALA A 172 0.48 -6.39 -12.95
CA ALA A 172 0.15 -5.43 -14.01
C ALA A 172 1.38 -5.07 -14.86
N TYR A 173 2.54 -4.90 -14.21
CA TYR A 173 3.83 -4.73 -14.89
C TYR A 173 4.12 -5.90 -15.83
N ASP A 174 3.96 -7.14 -15.37
CA ASP A 174 4.14 -8.33 -16.20
C ASP A 174 3.14 -8.38 -17.36
N ALA A 175 1.87 -8.00 -17.13
CA ALA A 175 0.86 -7.98 -18.18
C ALA A 175 1.25 -7.02 -19.33
N ILE A 176 1.79 -5.86 -19.01
CA ILE A 176 2.27 -4.89 -20.01
C ILE A 176 3.53 -5.42 -20.69
N ARG A 177 4.52 -5.88 -19.94
CA ARG A 177 5.78 -6.41 -20.50
C ARG A 177 5.59 -7.58 -21.47
N LEU A 178 4.57 -8.40 -21.20
CA LEU A 178 4.20 -9.54 -22.05
C LEU A 178 3.25 -9.15 -23.21
N GLY A 179 2.97 -7.87 -23.39
CA GLY A 179 2.12 -7.38 -24.47
C GLY A 179 0.64 -7.74 -24.33
N ARG A 180 0.16 -8.08 -23.11
CA ARG A 180 -1.26 -8.43 -22.85
C ARG A 180 -2.15 -7.20 -22.68
N ALA A 181 -1.55 -6.06 -22.32
CA ALA A 181 -2.20 -4.77 -22.16
C ALA A 181 -1.22 -3.65 -22.53
N ASP A 182 -1.75 -2.48 -22.90
CA ASP A 182 -0.98 -1.26 -23.11
C ASP A 182 -1.08 -0.32 -21.91
N ILE A 183 -2.19 -0.41 -21.16
CA ILE A 183 -2.47 0.40 -19.99
C ILE A 183 -3.15 -0.46 -18.90
N MET A 184 -2.75 -0.26 -17.66
CA MET A 184 -3.30 -0.96 -16.50
C MET A 184 -3.54 0.00 -15.33
N LEU A 185 -4.69 -0.12 -14.69
CA LEU A 185 -4.90 0.39 -13.33
C LEU A 185 -4.46 -0.69 -12.34
N ALA A 186 -3.51 -0.36 -11.48
CA ALA A 186 -2.91 -1.32 -10.57
C ALA A 186 -2.71 -0.75 -9.16
N GLY A 187 -2.91 -1.58 -8.15
CA GLY A 187 -2.73 -1.19 -6.76
C GLY A 187 -3.55 -2.01 -5.79
N GLY A 188 -4.01 -1.37 -4.72
CA GLY A 188 -4.81 -2.06 -3.71
C GLY A 188 -5.61 -1.13 -2.82
N THR A 189 -6.52 -1.74 -2.07
CA THR A 189 -7.48 -1.07 -1.20
C THR A 189 -7.83 -1.97 -0.02
N ASP A 190 -8.05 -1.38 1.15
CA ASP A 190 -8.62 -2.10 2.30
C ASP A 190 -9.44 -1.17 3.21
N GLU A 191 -10.45 -1.76 3.84
CA GLU A 191 -11.32 -1.14 4.84
C GLU A 191 -11.27 -1.98 6.12
N THR A 192 -10.21 -1.80 6.91
CA THR A 192 -9.87 -2.74 7.98
C THR A 192 -10.14 -2.23 9.38
N VAL A 193 -10.37 -0.91 9.55
CA VAL A 193 -10.61 -0.34 10.87
C VAL A 193 -12.04 -0.64 11.33
N ASN A 194 -12.22 -1.81 11.97
CA ASN A 194 -13.48 -2.26 12.57
C ASN A 194 -13.23 -3.09 13.85
N PRO A 195 -14.26 -3.29 14.71
CA PRO A 195 -14.09 -3.99 15.97
C PRO A 195 -13.56 -5.43 15.84
N LEU A 196 -14.02 -6.18 14.82
CA LEU A 196 -13.63 -7.59 14.65
C LEU A 196 -12.16 -7.72 14.25
N ALA A 197 -11.69 -6.91 13.30
CA ALA A 197 -10.29 -6.90 12.88
C ALA A 197 -9.37 -6.41 14.02
N LEU A 198 -9.76 -5.35 14.74
CA LEU A 198 -9.02 -4.88 15.92
C LEU A 198 -8.89 -5.97 16.97
N ALA A 199 -9.98 -6.67 17.29
CA ALA A 199 -9.96 -7.78 18.25
C ALA A 199 -9.05 -8.92 17.78
N GLY A 200 -9.13 -9.30 16.50
CA GLY A 200 -8.29 -10.34 15.90
C GLY A 200 -6.80 -10.02 16.02
N PHE A 201 -6.37 -8.86 15.55
CA PHE A 201 -4.96 -8.44 15.62
C PHE A 201 -4.49 -8.17 17.06
N THR A 202 -5.39 -7.71 17.94
CA THR A 202 -5.08 -7.57 19.39
C THR A 202 -4.75 -8.92 20.02
N ASN A 203 -5.56 -9.95 19.73
CA ASN A 203 -5.35 -11.30 20.27
C ASN A 203 -4.08 -11.97 19.70
N MET A 204 -3.63 -11.53 18.53
CA MET A 204 -2.33 -11.91 17.96
C MET A 204 -1.15 -11.16 18.61
N HIS A 205 -1.39 -10.19 19.49
CA HIS A 205 -0.37 -9.29 20.05
C HIS A 205 0.40 -8.51 18.98
N ALA A 206 -0.24 -8.21 17.85
CA ALA A 206 0.39 -7.55 16.71
C ALA A 206 0.27 -6.02 16.75
N LEU A 207 -0.69 -5.48 17.52
CA LEU A 207 -0.98 -4.05 17.60
C LEU A 207 -0.27 -3.35 18.75
N SER A 208 0.14 -2.10 18.51
CA SER A 208 0.62 -1.22 19.56
C SER A 208 -0.47 -0.94 20.61
N LYS A 209 -0.07 -0.92 21.88
CA LYS A 209 -0.94 -0.69 23.03
C LYS A 209 -0.93 0.76 23.51
N ARG A 210 -0.29 1.69 22.80
CA ARG A 210 -0.08 3.08 23.21
C ARG A 210 -1.30 3.95 22.95
N ASN A 211 -2.42 3.62 23.58
CA ASN A 211 -3.68 4.37 23.45
C ASN A 211 -3.60 5.81 23.96
N ASP A 212 -2.72 6.07 24.94
CA ASP A 212 -2.61 7.38 25.61
C ASP A 212 -1.87 8.41 24.76
N ASP A 213 -1.06 7.97 23.80
CA ASP A 213 -0.35 8.83 22.86
C ASP A 213 -0.42 8.25 21.42
N PRO A 214 -1.58 8.40 20.75
CA PRO A 214 -1.80 7.84 19.42
C PRO A 214 -0.77 8.29 18.38
N ALA A 215 -0.37 9.55 18.42
CA ALA A 215 0.51 10.14 17.42
C ALA A 215 1.92 9.51 17.41
N THR A 216 2.36 8.96 18.56
CA THR A 216 3.68 8.30 18.70
C THR A 216 3.59 6.79 18.82
N ALA A 217 2.40 6.20 18.63
CA ALA A 217 2.20 4.76 18.81
C ALA A 217 2.92 3.93 17.76
N SER A 218 2.86 4.33 16.47
CA SER A 218 3.67 3.72 15.41
C SER A 218 5.05 4.37 15.39
N ARG A 219 6.07 3.56 15.66
CA ARG A 219 7.47 3.99 15.79
C ARG A 219 8.45 3.01 15.15
N PRO A 220 8.41 2.85 13.81
CA PRO A 220 9.33 1.94 13.14
C PRO A 220 10.78 2.22 13.51
N PHE A 221 11.55 1.14 13.70
CA PHE A 221 12.99 1.17 14.04
C PHE A 221 13.34 1.67 15.46
N ASP A 222 12.38 2.22 16.19
CA ASP A 222 12.60 2.58 17.61
C ASP A 222 12.71 1.32 18.48
N LYS A 223 13.59 1.33 19.47
CA LYS A 223 13.81 0.16 20.35
C LYS A 223 12.57 -0.19 21.20
N ASP A 224 11.74 0.80 21.52
CA ASP A 224 10.56 0.65 22.36
C ASP A 224 9.26 0.43 21.53
N ARG A 225 9.37 0.06 20.23
CA ARG A 225 8.23 -0.29 19.39
C ARG A 225 7.55 -1.56 19.91
N ASP A 226 6.23 -1.59 19.88
CA ASP A 226 5.42 -2.64 20.51
C ASP A 226 4.35 -3.25 19.60
N GLY A 227 4.35 -2.92 18.32
CA GLY A 227 3.40 -3.43 17.34
C GLY A 227 2.99 -2.36 16.32
N PHE A 228 2.25 -2.75 15.29
CA PHE A 228 1.78 -1.81 14.29
C PHE A 228 0.50 -1.09 14.75
N VAL A 229 0.19 0.03 14.12
CA VAL A 229 -1.11 0.70 14.23
C VAL A 229 -1.90 0.42 12.96
N MET A 230 -3.12 -0.07 13.11
CA MET A 230 -4.00 -0.37 11.97
C MET A 230 -4.32 0.90 11.18
N GLY A 231 -4.25 0.81 9.85
CA GLY A 231 -4.66 1.85 8.90
C GLY A 231 -5.58 1.28 7.84
N GLU A 232 -6.09 2.15 6.98
CA GLU A 232 -6.94 1.79 5.84
C GLU A 232 -6.77 2.80 4.71
N GLY A 233 -7.29 2.48 3.54
CA GLY A 233 -7.24 3.38 2.39
C GLY A 233 -7.15 2.66 1.05
N SER A 234 -6.66 3.36 0.05
CA SER A 234 -6.42 2.85 -1.31
C SER A 234 -5.30 3.61 -1.98
N GLY A 235 -4.52 2.93 -2.79
CA GLY A 235 -3.58 3.52 -3.74
C GLY A 235 -3.70 2.85 -5.10
N ILE A 236 -3.81 3.66 -6.16
CA ILE A 236 -3.91 3.18 -7.53
C ILE A 236 -2.92 3.95 -8.41
N LEU A 237 -2.18 3.21 -9.22
CA LEU A 237 -1.28 3.70 -10.25
C LEU A 237 -1.87 3.45 -11.63
N VAL A 238 -1.66 4.38 -12.56
CA VAL A 238 -1.77 4.12 -14.00
C VAL A 238 -0.42 3.68 -14.50
N LEU A 239 -0.33 2.44 -14.96
CA LEU A 239 0.83 1.87 -15.62
C LEU A 239 0.59 1.85 -17.12
N GLU A 240 1.57 2.26 -17.89
CA GLU A 240 1.51 2.22 -19.35
C GLU A 240 2.77 1.59 -19.93
N SER A 241 2.64 0.96 -21.09
CA SER A 241 3.81 0.70 -21.94
C SER A 241 4.44 2.03 -22.34
N LEU A 242 5.76 2.10 -22.37
CA LEU A 242 6.46 3.33 -22.78
C LEU A 242 6.07 3.78 -24.18
N SER A 243 5.82 2.83 -25.10
CA SER A 243 5.37 3.12 -26.46
C SER A 243 3.99 3.80 -26.47
N HIS A 244 3.03 3.32 -25.65
CA HIS A 244 1.71 3.92 -25.51
C HIS A 244 1.80 5.32 -24.90
N ALA A 245 2.52 5.46 -23.78
CA ALA A 245 2.73 6.74 -23.10
C ALA A 245 3.34 7.80 -24.03
N LYS A 246 4.39 7.45 -24.80
CA LYS A 246 5.01 8.34 -25.78
C LYS A 246 4.05 8.73 -26.90
N LYS A 247 3.28 7.79 -27.45
CA LYS A 247 2.32 8.03 -28.54
C LYS A 247 1.28 9.09 -28.18
N ARG A 248 0.80 9.10 -26.93
CA ARG A 248 -0.17 10.08 -26.45
C ARG A 248 0.44 11.35 -25.81
N GLY A 249 1.78 11.43 -25.71
CA GLY A 249 2.48 12.55 -25.08
C GLY A 249 2.28 12.61 -23.56
N ALA A 250 2.24 11.45 -22.89
CA ALA A 250 2.04 11.36 -21.45
C ALA A 250 3.16 12.03 -20.64
N ASN A 251 2.79 12.62 -19.52
CA ASN A 251 3.77 12.99 -18.49
C ASN A 251 4.16 11.74 -17.70
N ILE A 252 5.41 11.30 -17.82
CA ILE A 252 5.94 10.14 -17.13
C ILE A 252 6.38 10.60 -15.73
N LEU A 253 5.81 9.98 -14.68
CA LEU A 253 6.08 10.29 -13.29
C LEU A 253 7.29 9.53 -12.75
N ALA A 254 7.39 8.25 -13.14
CA ALA A 254 8.49 7.34 -12.84
C ALA A 254 8.39 6.11 -13.76
N ARG A 255 9.39 5.23 -13.69
CA ARG A 255 9.41 3.93 -14.38
C ARG A 255 9.46 2.82 -13.33
N ILE A 256 8.77 1.70 -13.59
CA ILE A 256 9.02 0.45 -12.86
C ILE A 256 10.23 -0.20 -13.53
N ALA A 257 11.38 -0.17 -12.86
CA ALA A 257 12.63 -0.68 -13.40
C ALA A 257 12.74 -2.19 -13.24
N GLY A 258 12.16 -2.74 -12.17
CA GLY A 258 12.15 -4.18 -11.91
C GLY A 258 11.21 -4.53 -10.76
N VAL A 259 10.87 -5.82 -10.69
CA VAL A 259 10.06 -6.38 -9.62
C VAL A 259 10.72 -7.64 -9.04
N GLY A 260 10.53 -7.88 -7.75
CA GLY A 260 10.99 -9.09 -7.10
C GLY A 260 9.92 -9.68 -6.20
N MET A 261 9.82 -10.99 -6.20
CA MET A 261 8.83 -11.73 -5.41
C MET A 261 9.48 -12.98 -4.82
N SER A 262 9.17 -13.29 -3.56
CA SER A 262 9.67 -14.49 -2.87
C SER A 262 8.72 -14.91 -1.77
N ALA A 263 9.10 -15.94 -1.04
CA ALA A 263 8.44 -16.34 0.19
C ALA A 263 9.49 -16.71 1.24
N ASP A 264 9.17 -16.45 2.53
CA ASP A 264 10.02 -16.89 3.65
C ASP A 264 9.94 -18.41 3.85
N ALA A 265 8.82 -19.04 3.52
CA ALA A 265 8.51 -20.45 3.72
C ALA A 265 8.81 -20.90 5.17
N HIS A 266 8.40 -20.10 6.15
CA HIS A 266 8.81 -20.24 7.55
C HIS A 266 7.63 -20.37 8.51
N HIS A 267 6.71 -19.36 8.55
CA HIS A 267 5.62 -19.34 9.52
C HIS A 267 4.44 -18.50 9.01
N MET A 268 3.20 -18.82 9.43
CA MET A 268 2.00 -18.15 8.94
C MET A 268 1.94 -16.64 9.22
N SER A 269 2.64 -16.12 10.24
CA SER A 269 2.55 -14.71 10.65
C SER A 269 3.84 -14.12 11.24
N ALA A 270 4.89 -14.92 11.49
CA ALA A 270 6.16 -14.43 11.99
C ALA A 270 7.18 -14.35 10.84
N PRO A 271 7.90 -13.23 10.68
CA PRO A 271 8.95 -13.12 9.68
C PRO A 271 10.09 -14.06 10.01
N ARG A 272 10.83 -14.47 9.00
CA ARG A 272 12.07 -15.19 9.16
C ARG A 272 13.15 -14.27 9.75
N GLU A 273 13.72 -14.62 10.89
CA GLU A 273 14.63 -13.76 11.64
C GLU A 273 15.85 -13.30 10.84
N ASP A 274 16.35 -14.16 9.93
CA ASP A 274 17.49 -13.84 9.08
C ASP A 274 17.12 -12.97 7.85
N GLY A 275 15.85 -12.69 7.61
CA GLY A 275 15.37 -11.88 6.49
C GLY A 275 15.68 -12.48 5.10
N GLU A 276 15.92 -13.78 4.99
CA GLU A 276 16.37 -14.41 3.74
C GLU A 276 15.37 -14.26 2.61
N GLY A 277 14.05 -14.43 2.86
CA GLY A 277 13.03 -14.22 1.84
C GLY A 277 13.00 -12.79 1.32
N VAL A 278 13.08 -11.82 2.22
CA VAL A 278 13.18 -10.39 1.87
C VAL A 278 14.42 -10.12 1.00
N ARG A 279 15.58 -10.65 1.38
CA ARG A 279 16.83 -10.54 0.61
C ARG A 279 16.65 -11.08 -0.82
N LEU A 280 16.04 -12.25 -0.96
CA LEU A 280 15.78 -12.87 -2.26
C LEU A 280 14.86 -12.00 -3.16
N ALA A 281 13.81 -11.40 -2.60
CA ALA A 281 12.93 -10.49 -3.33
C ALA A 281 13.68 -9.25 -3.81
N ILE A 282 14.50 -8.63 -2.96
CA ILE A 282 15.32 -7.46 -3.33
C ILE A 282 16.30 -7.81 -4.44
N GLU A 283 17.05 -8.91 -4.31
CA GLU A 283 17.99 -9.34 -5.33
C GLU A 283 17.31 -9.68 -6.66
N MET A 284 16.09 -10.22 -6.63
CA MET A 284 15.31 -10.47 -7.83
C MET A 284 14.93 -9.16 -8.53
N ALA A 285 14.47 -8.13 -7.78
CA ALA A 285 14.14 -6.83 -8.35
C ALA A 285 15.35 -6.14 -8.97
N LEU A 286 16.51 -6.20 -8.30
CA LEU A 286 17.78 -5.67 -8.83
C LEU A 286 18.20 -6.39 -10.11
N ARG A 287 18.05 -7.71 -10.16
CA ARG A 287 18.37 -8.54 -11.33
C ARG A 287 17.42 -8.25 -12.50
N ASP A 288 16.11 -8.09 -12.24
CA ASP A 288 15.14 -7.74 -13.28
C ASP A 288 15.44 -6.38 -13.88
N ALA A 289 15.88 -5.42 -13.07
CA ALA A 289 16.31 -4.10 -13.51
C ALA A 289 17.70 -4.06 -14.17
N GLY A 290 18.52 -5.08 -13.96
CA GLY A 290 19.90 -5.12 -14.46
C GLY A 290 20.83 -4.11 -13.81
N ILE A 291 20.61 -3.77 -12.53
CA ILE A 291 21.41 -2.80 -11.78
C ILE A 291 22.11 -3.44 -10.57
N SER A 292 23.14 -2.79 -10.06
CA SER A 292 23.82 -3.18 -8.84
C SER A 292 23.16 -2.54 -7.59
N PRO A 293 23.31 -3.14 -6.41
CA PRO A 293 22.81 -2.56 -5.16
C PRO A 293 23.27 -1.11 -4.92
N LYS A 294 24.48 -0.75 -5.33
CA LYS A 294 25.08 0.58 -5.12
C LYS A 294 24.36 1.71 -5.85
N GLU A 295 23.53 1.38 -6.84
CA GLU A 295 22.77 2.37 -7.62
C GLU A 295 21.46 2.76 -6.93
N VAL A 296 21.01 2.00 -5.93
CA VAL A 296 19.81 2.29 -5.14
C VAL A 296 20.17 3.27 -4.05
N GLY A 297 19.49 4.42 -4.01
CA GLY A 297 19.74 5.43 -3.00
C GLY A 297 18.64 5.53 -1.93
N TYR A 298 17.48 4.90 -2.14
CA TYR A 298 16.37 4.99 -1.20
C TYR A 298 15.56 3.69 -1.12
N VAL A 299 15.11 3.35 0.09
CA VAL A 299 14.17 2.26 0.35
C VAL A 299 13.03 2.78 1.22
N ASN A 300 11.80 2.74 0.68
CA ASN A 300 10.58 2.85 1.48
C ASN A 300 10.26 1.43 1.98
N THR A 301 10.51 1.20 3.25
CA THR A 301 10.41 -0.12 3.86
C THR A 301 8.99 -0.53 4.19
N HIS A 302 8.80 -1.81 4.37
CA HIS A 302 7.60 -2.33 5.01
C HIS A 302 7.47 -1.79 6.45
N GLY A 303 8.53 -1.78 7.26
CA GLY A 303 8.72 -1.03 8.50
C GLY A 303 7.46 -0.86 9.35
N THR A 304 6.91 -1.95 9.88
CA THR A 304 5.58 -1.96 10.53
C THR A 304 5.59 -1.51 11.98
N SER A 305 6.74 -1.19 12.57
CA SER A 305 6.86 -0.92 14.01
C SER A 305 6.67 -2.18 14.87
N THR A 306 6.94 -3.36 14.32
CA THR A 306 6.90 -4.62 15.08
C THR A 306 8.29 -4.99 15.58
N PRO A 307 8.40 -5.58 16.78
CA PRO A 307 9.71 -5.91 17.39
C PRO A 307 10.60 -6.79 16.53
N LEU A 308 10.02 -7.76 15.80
CA LEU A 308 10.76 -8.72 14.97
C LEU A 308 10.87 -8.26 13.50
N GLY A 309 9.76 -7.74 12.93
CA GLY A 309 9.67 -7.42 11.51
C GLY A 309 10.71 -6.39 11.07
N ASP A 310 10.81 -5.28 11.79
CA ASP A 310 11.71 -4.19 11.44
C ASP A 310 13.18 -4.61 11.48
N VAL A 311 13.57 -5.49 12.42
CA VAL A 311 14.95 -6.01 12.50
C VAL A 311 15.24 -7.00 11.38
N ALA A 312 14.32 -7.91 11.09
CA ALA A 312 14.50 -8.90 10.02
C ALA A 312 14.63 -8.21 8.66
N GLU A 313 13.79 -7.21 8.39
CA GLU A 313 13.86 -6.39 7.18
C GLU A 313 15.19 -5.63 7.08
N CYS A 314 15.58 -4.90 8.12
CA CYS A 314 16.85 -4.16 8.13
C CYS A 314 18.04 -5.08 7.99
N SER A 315 18.04 -6.27 8.59
CA SER A 315 19.08 -7.28 8.40
C SER A 315 19.19 -7.73 6.93
N ALA A 316 18.05 -7.91 6.24
CA ALA A 316 18.06 -8.23 4.82
C ALA A 316 18.64 -7.09 3.98
N LEU A 317 18.22 -5.84 4.25
CA LEU A 317 18.75 -4.65 3.59
C LEU A 317 20.28 -4.51 3.81
N GLU A 318 20.77 -4.70 5.03
CA GLU A 318 22.20 -4.65 5.35
C GLU A 318 22.99 -5.72 4.60
N LYS A 319 22.44 -6.91 4.42
CA LYS A 319 23.07 -7.99 3.65
C LYS A 319 23.20 -7.65 2.17
N VAL A 320 22.22 -6.96 1.58
CA VAL A 320 22.22 -6.61 0.16
C VAL A 320 23.03 -5.36 -0.13
N PHE A 321 22.85 -4.32 0.68
CA PHE A 321 23.41 -2.98 0.41
C PHE A 321 24.68 -2.68 1.18
N GLY A 322 24.96 -3.44 2.25
CA GLY A 322 26.05 -3.17 3.19
C GLY A 322 25.78 -1.92 4.05
N ALA A 323 26.74 -1.57 4.87
CA ALA A 323 26.73 -0.29 5.58
C ALA A 323 27.10 0.82 4.57
N SER A 324 26.12 1.62 4.16
CA SER A 324 26.32 2.67 3.17
C SER A 324 25.61 3.96 3.60
N ASP A 325 26.38 5.03 3.76
CA ASP A 325 25.86 6.37 4.04
C ASP A 325 25.00 6.93 2.88
N SER A 326 25.14 6.35 1.68
CA SER A 326 24.40 6.76 0.48
C SER A 326 22.99 6.17 0.40
N LEU A 327 22.68 5.11 1.15
CA LEU A 327 21.34 4.54 1.21
C LEU A 327 20.53 5.23 2.32
N LYS A 328 19.38 5.76 1.95
CA LYS A 328 18.39 6.28 2.91
C LYS A 328 17.24 5.29 3.01
N VAL A 329 16.78 5.09 4.23
CA VAL A 329 15.70 4.15 4.55
C VAL A 329 14.64 4.90 5.35
N ASN A 330 13.36 4.63 5.14
CA ASN A 330 12.31 5.14 6.02
C ASN A 330 11.10 4.23 6.05
N SER A 331 10.17 4.50 6.96
CA SER A 331 8.83 3.93 6.94
C SER A 331 7.77 5.03 7.01
N SER A 332 6.82 4.99 6.10
CA SER A 332 5.66 5.89 6.06
C SER A 332 4.61 5.52 7.13
N LYS A 333 4.66 4.28 7.64
CA LYS A 333 3.67 3.75 8.59
C LYS A 333 3.69 4.42 9.97
N CYS A 334 4.76 5.15 10.28
CA CYS A 334 4.79 6.01 11.47
C CYS A 334 3.70 7.09 11.45
N MET A 335 3.24 7.51 10.27
CA MET A 335 2.26 8.58 10.08
C MET A 335 0.93 8.11 9.51
N ILE A 336 0.93 7.11 8.62
CA ILE A 336 -0.30 6.62 7.95
C ILE A 336 -0.82 5.30 8.53
N GLY A 337 -0.13 4.71 9.52
CA GLY A 337 -0.46 3.38 10.00
C GLY A 337 -0.20 2.30 8.96
N HIS A 338 -0.61 1.08 9.24
CA HIS A 338 -0.50 -0.05 8.33
C HIS A 338 -1.84 -0.32 7.65
N ALA A 339 -1.96 0.09 6.39
CA ALA A 339 -3.20 -0.02 5.60
C ALA A 339 -3.38 -1.41 4.94
N LEU A 340 -2.70 -2.45 5.46
CA LEU A 340 -2.76 -3.85 5.01
C LEU A 340 -2.63 -3.99 3.49
N GLY A 341 -3.66 -4.49 2.78
CA GLY A 341 -3.61 -4.69 1.34
C GLY A 341 -3.45 -3.41 0.51
N ALA A 342 -3.77 -2.24 1.07
CA ALA A 342 -3.54 -0.96 0.43
C ALA A 342 -2.13 -0.38 0.66
N ALA A 343 -1.38 -0.90 1.66
CA ALA A 343 -0.14 -0.30 2.13
C ALA A 343 0.89 -0.11 1.01
N GLY A 344 1.21 -1.16 0.28
CA GLY A 344 2.24 -1.10 -0.75
C GLY A 344 1.94 -0.14 -1.91
N ALA A 345 0.66 0.08 -2.25
CA ALA A 345 0.31 1.06 -3.28
C ALA A 345 0.43 2.51 -2.78
N LEU A 346 0.07 2.77 -1.52
CA LEU A 346 0.32 4.06 -0.88
C LEU A 346 1.83 4.35 -0.83
N GLU A 347 2.62 3.35 -0.46
CA GLU A 347 4.07 3.43 -0.37
C GLU A 347 4.75 3.56 -1.74
N ALA A 348 4.22 2.90 -2.78
CA ALA A 348 4.66 3.11 -4.16
C ALA A 348 4.42 4.57 -4.61
N ILE A 349 3.25 5.15 -4.31
CA ILE A 349 2.94 6.57 -4.58
C ILE A 349 3.92 7.48 -3.84
N ILE A 350 4.19 7.22 -2.57
CA ILE A 350 5.16 7.97 -1.76
C ILE A 350 6.56 7.86 -2.36
N THR A 351 6.95 6.68 -2.81
CA THR A 351 8.25 6.44 -3.44
C THR A 351 8.39 7.21 -4.77
N VAL A 352 7.32 7.26 -5.60
CA VAL A 352 7.28 8.11 -6.79
C VAL A 352 7.44 9.59 -6.43
N LYS A 353 6.72 10.07 -5.41
CA LYS A 353 6.86 11.46 -4.92
C LYS A 353 8.28 11.74 -4.41
N SER A 354 8.91 10.79 -3.73
CA SER A 354 10.30 10.91 -3.27
C SER A 354 11.27 11.02 -4.46
N LEU A 355 11.10 10.20 -5.51
CA LEU A 355 11.89 10.27 -6.75
C LEU A 355 11.73 11.62 -7.46
N GLN A 356 10.50 12.13 -7.56
CA GLN A 356 10.21 13.41 -8.20
C GLN A 356 10.82 14.61 -7.46
N ASN A 357 10.74 14.58 -6.12
CA ASN A 357 11.17 15.71 -5.28
C ASN A 357 12.60 15.57 -4.77
N GLN A 358 13.28 14.42 -5.01
CA GLN A 358 14.59 14.09 -4.46
C GLN A 358 14.66 14.34 -2.94
N MET A 359 13.61 13.87 -2.27
CA MET A 359 13.38 14.05 -0.84
C MET A 359 12.88 12.75 -0.22
N VAL A 360 13.47 12.34 0.89
CA VAL A 360 13.00 11.25 1.73
C VAL A 360 12.34 11.87 2.96
N HIS A 361 11.05 11.58 3.17
CA HIS A 361 10.36 12.07 4.37
C HIS A 361 10.87 11.36 5.62
N ALA A 362 10.70 11.99 6.78
CA ALA A 362 11.15 11.44 8.05
C ALA A 362 10.44 10.12 8.41
N THR A 363 11.15 9.20 9.05
CA THR A 363 10.52 8.24 9.96
C THR A 363 10.32 8.95 11.29
N THR A 364 9.10 9.34 11.60
CA THR A 364 8.79 10.00 12.87
C THR A 364 8.79 8.99 14.02
N ASN A 365 8.91 9.50 15.26
CA ASN A 365 8.83 8.73 16.50
C ASN A 365 10.03 7.77 16.75
N VAL A 366 11.15 7.97 16.10
CA VAL A 366 12.40 7.28 16.42
C VAL A 366 13.10 8.06 17.53
N PHE A 367 12.77 7.76 18.78
CA PHE A 367 13.40 8.41 19.96
C PHE A 367 14.73 7.78 20.30
N ASN A 368 14.82 6.44 20.18
CA ASN A 368 16.03 5.68 20.34
C ASN A 368 16.04 4.57 19.28
N GLN A 369 16.85 4.71 18.25
CA GLN A 369 16.98 3.67 17.23
C GLN A 369 17.41 2.35 17.87
N ASP A 370 16.82 1.23 17.45
CA ASP A 370 17.19 -0.11 17.91
C ASP A 370 18.64 -0.36 17.53
N GLU A 371 19.45 -0.76 18.51
CA GLU A 371 20.89 -0.99 18.34
C GLU A 371 21.26 -2.10 17.33
N ARG A 372 20.27 -2.93 16.97
CA ARG A 372 20.40 -3.98 15.93
C ARG A 372 20.22 -3.44 14.51
N ILE A 373 19.85 -2.18 14.34
CA ILE A 373 19.59 -1.52 13.05
C ILE A 373 20.66 -0.47 12.82
N HIS A 374 21.52 -0.68 11.81
CA HIS A 374 22.68 0.19 11.51
C HIS A 374 22.44 1.09 10.28
N LEU A 375 21.24 1.06 9.68
CA LEU A 375 20.87 1.87 8.53
C LEU A 375 20.50 3.31 8.92
N ASP A 376 20.68 4.26 8.01
CA ASP A 376 20.14 5.61 8.15
C ASP A 376 18.63 5.60 7.86
N VAL A 377 17.84 5.53 8.93
CA VAL A 377 16.36 5.43 8.87
C VAL A 377 15.67 6.80 8.73
N CYS A 378 16.38 7.86 8.39
CA CYS A 378 15.86 9.23 8.31
C CYS A 378 15.08 9.64 9.57
N ALA A 379 15.64 9.35 10.75
CA ALA A 379 14.97 9.52 12.04
C ALA A 379 14.54 10.97 12.27
N ASN A 380 13.23 11.20 12.39
CA ASN A 380 12.59 12.47 12.75
C ASN A 380 12.96 13.69 11.85
N LYS A 381 13.54 13.45 10.68
CA LYS A 381 13.99 14.53 9.79
C LYS A 381 13.82 14.18 8.32
N ASN A 382 13.15 15.04 7.57
CA ASN A 382 13.14 14.97 6.12
C ASN A 382 14.55 15.18 5.57
N THR A 383 14.97 14.33 4.64
CA THR A 383 16.33 14.32 4.11
C THR A 383 16.32 14.59 2.61
N SER A 384 16.92 15.69 2.18
CA SER A 384 17.19 15.94 0.77
C SER A 384 18.29 14.98 0.32
N HIS A 385 18.00 14.17 -0.69
CA HIS A 385 18.90 13.11 -1.16
C HIS A 385 18.71 12.91 -2.65
N SER A 386 19.80 12.87 -3.41
CA SER A 386 19.75 12.66 -4.86
C SER A 386 19.92 11.19 -5.17
N PHE A 387 18.92 10.60 -5.83
CA PHE A 387 18.93 9.19 -6.21
C PHE A 387 18.14 8.96 -7.51
N LYS A 388 18.54 7.94 -8.24
CA LYS A 388 17.87 7.50 -9.48
C LYS A 388 16.93 6.33 -9.24
N TYR A 389 17.31 5.41 -8.38
CA TYR A 389 16.56 4.20 -8.08
C TYR A 389 16.11 4.16 -6.62
N ALA A 390 14.88 3.72 -6.42
CA ALA A 390 14.28 3.53 -5.11
C ALA A 390 13.49 2.23 -5.04
N LEU A 391 13.53 1.56 -3.88
CA LEU A 391 12.71 0.39 -3.59
C LEU A 391 11.46 0.78 -2.80
N SER A 392 10.39 0.03 -3.00
CA SER A 392 9.20 0.02 -2.16
C SER A 392 8.87 -1.42 -1.79
N ASP A 393 8.97 -1.74 -0.51
CA ASP A 393 8.92 -3.11 -0.01
C ASP A 393 7.57 -3.42 0.62
N GLY A 394 7.08 -4.65 0.43
CA GLY A 394 5.84 -5.12 1.04
C GLY A 394 5.95 -6.59 1.44
N PHE A 395 5.75 -6.88 2.74
CA PHE A 395 5.84 -8.24 3.29
C PHE A 395 4.53 -8.60 3.97
N GLY A 396 3.95 -9.73 3.60
CA GLY A 396 2.63 -10.15 4.03
C GLY A 396 2.64 -11.39 4.92
N PHE A 397 1.67 -11.49 5.81
CA PHE A 397 1.36 -12.76 6.48
C PHE A 397 1.20 -13.87 5.44
N GLY A 398 1.63 -15.08 5.78
CA GLY A 398 1.79 -16.19 4.83
C GLY A 398 3.12 -16.16 4.10
N ASP A 399 4.11 -15.44 4.65
CA ASP A 399 5.49 -15.41 4.18
C ASP A 399 5.69 -14.80 2.77
N GLN A 400 4.79 -13.93 2.34
CA GLN A 400 4.76 -13.41 0.97
C GLN A 400 5.48 -12.06 0.88
N ASN A 401 6.54 -12.01 0.09
CA ASN A 401 7.40 -10.84 -0.09
C ASN A 401 7.29 -10.29 -1.51
N SER A 402 7.15 -8.97 -1.66
CA SER A 402 7.17 -8.29 -2.95
C SER A 402 7.89 -6.95 -2.86
N VAL A 403 8.73 -6.70 -3.84
CA VAL A 403 9.58 -5.51 -3.93
C VAL A 403 9.39 -4.87 -5.30
N LEU A 404 9.10 -3.58 -5.32
CA LEU A 404 9.05 -2.75 -6.51
C LEU A 404 10.30 -1.88 -6.57
N LEU A 405 11.04 -1.97 -7.67
CA LEU A 405 12.15 -1.08 -7.95
C LEU A 405 11.70 0.00 -8.94
N LEU A 406 11.64 1.21 -8.45
CA LEU A 406 11.22 2.38 -9.19
C LEU A 406 12.43 3.22 -9.62
N ALA A 407 12.32 3.88 -10.77
CA ALA A 407 13.38 4.73 -11.29
C ALA A 407 12.83 6.08 -11.75
N ARG A 408 13.64 7.12 -11.56
CA ARG A 408 13.50 8.40 -12.22
C ARG A 408 14.19 8.33 -13.60
N ASP A 409 13.56 8.91 -14.62
CA ASP A 409 14.16 9.08 -15.94
C ASP A 409 15.27 10.14 -15.96
#